data_5ffedb57394236d68ac0f2ffac4befc8
#
_entry.id   5ffedb57394236d68ac0f2ffac4befc8
#
_cell.length_a   1.000
_cell.length_b   1.000
_cell.length_c   1.000
_cell.angle_alpha   90.00
_cell.angle_beta   90.00
_cell.angle_gamma   90.00
#
_symmetry.space_group_name_H-M   'P 1'
#
loop_
_entity.id
_entity.type
_entity.pdbx_description
1 polymer ?
#
loop_
_entity_poly.entity_id
_entity_poly.type
_entity_poly.pdbx_seq_one_letter_code
_entity_poly.pdbx_strand_id
1 'polypeptide(L)'
;MNRYQQYLEALKTPFIKRTKLEFLQPDGSVAFVLDNNERNPRSNAFIQSGNLSVNLQNGKRRQATVTLANLDGAYDYNVNRVWFGQQIRLSMGLVLPDGTDFYLPQGIFCVKDPEEVFQPGKKEANYTLEDKWSDLDGTLGGNLDGIYEVPVNSDMFTAISSLLVEDKGNGQPVDNVKPIFTDYYNNLTTTLPDGTEISNVLTPYTLRIDSENGTLADVILGINTMLAGWVGYDQTGALRLDPSQDDILDTTKPVLWTFQPSRKQFLGATYAVKNSEMYNDVIINGEALGTAPTANARATNYDPSSDTNVYLVGRKTYRESKQGYYTDDICQAYASFKLKRMTVLQKAVTIESTQMFHLVENNIVEIRREDKPGAPTERHLIQGFSIPLGQTGNMTINAVSVNDFPIATMTKQPWETTN
;
A
#
# COMPACT_ATOMS: atom_id res chain seq x y z
N MET A 1 6.97 -30.48 -7.68
CA MET A 1 6.58 -29.31 -6.88
C MET A 1 7.42 -28.15 -7.38
N ASN A 2 6.79 -27.00 -7.74
CA ASN A 2 7.57 -25.82 -8.12
C ASN A 2 8.25 -25.18 -6.90
N ARG A 3 9.19 -24.25 -7.11
CA ARG A 3 9.98 -23.65 -6.01
C ARG A 3 9.11 -22.85 -5.03
N TYR A 4 8.04 -22.19 -5.50
CA TYR A 4 7.13 -21.47 -4.64
C TYR A 4 6.30 -22.42 -3.73
N GLN A 5 5.88 -23.56 -4.25
CA GLN A 5 5.22 -24.59 -3.43
C GLN A 5 6.17 -25.19 -2.39
N GLN A 6 7.46 -25.41 -2.76
CA GLN A 6 8.48 -25.85 -1.78
C GLN A 6 8.68 -24.81 -0.68
N TYR A 7 8.67 -23.52 -1.02
CA TYR A 7 8.71 -22.42 -0.07
C TYR A 7 7.51 -22.46 0.89
N LEU A 8 6.28 -22.59 0.39
CA LEU A 8 5.09 -22.67 1.25
C LEU A 8 5.11 -23.89 2.19
N GLU A 9 5.66 -25.02 1.74
CA GLU A 9 5.84 -26.20 2.60
C GLU A 9 6.95 -25.98 3.64
N ALA A 10 8.06 -25.34 3.25
CA ALA A 10 9.16 -25.04 4.17
C ALA A 10 8.73 -24.09 5.30
N LEU A 11 7.80 -23.16 5.04
CA LEU A 11 7.23 -22.29 6.09
C LEU A 11 6.53 -23.06 7.22
N LYS A 12 6.08 -24.28 6.97
CA LYS A 12 5.39 -25.13 7.99
C LYS A 12 6.36 -25.74 9.00
N THR A 13 7.64 -25.63 8.80
CA THR A 13 8.70 -26.16 9.65
C THR A 13 9.68 -25.04 10.06
N PRO A 14 10.53 -25.25 11.07
CA PRO A 14 11.62 -24.29 11.32
C PRO A 14 12.50 -24.13 10.08
N PHE A 15 12.79 -22.90 9.69
CA PHE A 15 13.55 -22.58 8.49
C PHE A 15 14.70 -21.60 8.78
N ILE A 16 15.68 -21.58 7.92
CA ILE A 16 16.78 -20.61 7.94
C ILE A 16 16.34 -19.44 7.04
N LYS A 17 16.22 -18.26 7.63
CA LYS A 17 15.89 -17.03 6.92
C LYS A 17 17.03 -16.57 6.03
N ARG A 18 16.66 -15.92 4.93
CA ARG A 18 17.56 -15.21 4.02
C ARG A 18 17.07 -13.78 3.79
N THR A 19 18.01 -12.84 3.80
CA THR A 19 17.75 -11.44 3.45
C THR A 19 18.84 -11.01 2.48
N LYS A 20 18.46 -10.36 1.39
CA LYS A 20 19.36 -9.92 0.33
C LYS A 20 19.06 -8.46 -0.04
N LEU A 21 20.11 -7.65 -0.13
CA LEU A 21 20.11 -6.30 -0.65
C LEU A 21 20.88 -6.27 -1.97
N GLU A 22 20.25 -5.88 -3.04
CA GLU A 22 20.86 -5.64 -4.33
C GLU A 22 20.90 -4.13 -4.56
N PHE A 23 22.11 -3.57 -4.58
CA PHE A 23 22.34 -2.16 -4.87
C PHE A 23 22.31 -1.96 -6.38
N LEU A 24 21.44 -1.08 -6.86
CA LEU A 24 21.15 -0.95 -8.28
C LEU A 24 21.92 0.23 -8.89
N GLN A 25 22.33 0.06 -10.14
CA GLN A 25 22.78 1.15 -10.99
C GLN A 25 21.56 1.99 -11.46
N PRO A 26 21.77 3.21 -11.97
CA PRO A 26 20.69 4.03 -12.51
C PRO A 26 19.87 3.34 -13.62
N ASP A 27 20.48 2.41 -14.37
CA ASP A 27 19.81 1.62 -15.41
C ASP A 27 19.02 0.42 -14.85
N GLY A 28 18.99 0.25 -13.51
CA GLY A 28 18.32 -0.86 -12.83
C GLY A 28 19.13 -2.16 -12.77
N SER A 29 20.33 -2.20 -13.36
CA SER A 29 21.23 -3.34 -13.24
C SER A 29 21.83 -3.43 -11.82
N VAL A 30 22.26 -4.62 -11.41
CA VAL A 30 22.83 -4.84 -10.08
C VAL A 30 24.30 -4.45 -10.06
N ALA A 31 24.65 -3.47 -9.23
CA ALA A 31 26.03 -3.05 -9.02
C ALA A 31 26.78 -4.01 -8.08
N PHE A 32 26.19 -4.32 -6.95
CA PHE A 32 26.71 -5.27 -5.97
C PHE A 32 25.59 -5.82 -5.08
N VAL A 33 25.88 -6.95 -4.41
CA VAL A 33 24.90 -7.67 -3.59
C VAL A 33 25.48 -7.89 -2.19
N LEU A 34 24.63 -7.66 -1.19
CA LEU A 34 24.85 -8.08 0.18
C LEU A 34 23.75 -9.06 0.58
N ASP A 35 24.13 -10.25 1.01
CA ASP A 35 23.19 -11.23 1.53
C ASP A 35 23.65 -11.78 2.89
N ASN A 36 22.72 -12.35 3.65
CA ASN A 36 22.99 -13.05 4.90
C ASN A 36 23.28 -14.55 4.68
N ASN A 37 23.86 -14.89 3.55
CA ASN A 37 24.28 -16.26 3.30
C ASN A 37 25.63 -16.52 3.96
N GLU A 38 25.65 -17.22 5.07
CA GLU A 38 26.88 -17.63 5.79
C GLU A 38 27.88 -18.44 4.91
N ARG A 39 27.40 -18.93 3.76
CA ARG A 39 28.26 -19.64 2.79
C ARG A 39 29.11 -18.71 1.95
N ASN A 40 28.96 -17.40 2.06
CA ASN A 40 29.76 -16.41 1.34
C ASN A 40 30.86 -15.85 2.26
N PRO A 41 32.04 -16.49 2.36
CA PRO A 41 33.10 -16.09 3.30
C PRO A 41 33.82 -14.79 2.90
N ARG A 42 33.42 -14.12 1.80
CA ARG A 42 34.08 -12.91 1.29
C ARG A 42 33.43 -11.62 1.79
N SER A 43 32.33 -11.69 2.54
CA SER A 43 31.66 -10.51 3.03
C SER A 43 32.05 -10.26 4.48
N ASN A 44 32.87 -9.23 4.73
CA ASN A 44 33.08 -8.65 6.07
C ASN A 44 31.90 -7.77 6.52
N ALA A 45 30.84 -7.73 5.73
CA ALA A 45 29.63 -7.03 6.01
C ALA A 45 28.44 -7.99 6.01
N PHE A 46 27.53 -7.78 6.95
CA PHE A 46 26.29 -8.56 7.04
C PHE A 46 25.16 -7.70 7.63
N ILE A 47 23.94 -8.06 7.30
CA ILE A 47 22.73 -7.39 7.83
C ILE A 47 22.56 -7.84 9.28
N GLN A 48 22.78 -6.93 10.22
CA GLN A 48 22.65 -7.21 11.66
C GLN A 48 21.18 -7.09 12.11
N SER A 49 20.53 -6.02 11.72
CA SER A 49 19.17 -5.69 12.14
C SER A 49 18.50 -4.77 11.13
N GLY A 50 17.28 -4.44 11.40
CA GLY A 50 16.44 -3.55 10.62
C GLY A 50 14.99 -4.04 10.63
N ASN A 51 14.16 -3.31 9.96
CA ASN A 51 12.75 -3.61 9.86
C ASN A 51 12.19 -3.15 8.52
N LEU A 52 11.34 -3.96 7.91
CA LEU A 52 10.49 -3.59 6.80
C LEU A 52 9.10 -3.27 7.34
N SER A 53 8.56 -2.11 7.01
CA SER A 53 7.17 -1.71 7.30
C SER A 53 6.44 -1.46 6.01
N VAL A 54 5.26 -2.04 5.88
CA VAL A 54 4.37 -1.91 4.73
C VAL A 54 2.99 -1.49 5.22
N ASN A 55 2.42 -0.44 4.61
CA ASN A 55 1.10 0.06 4.94
C ASN A 55 0.30 0.33 3.67
N LEU A 56 -0.95 -0.11 3.64
CA LEU A 56 -1.88 0.18 2.55
C LEU A 56 -2.35 1.63 2.66
N GLN A 57 -1.75 2.49 1.87
CA GLN A 57 -2.10 3.91 1.78
C GLN A 57 -1.73 4.43 0.39
N ASN A 58 -2.24 5.61 0.04
CA ASN A 58 -1.81 6.31 -1.16
C ASN A 58 -0.44 6.94 -0.91
N GLY A 59 0.40 6.86 -1.92
CA GLY A 59 1.75 7.37 -1.85
C GLY A 59 2.75 6.38 -1.28
N LYS A 60 3.54 6.80 -0.32
CA LYS A 60 4.61 6.02 0.31
C LYS A 60 4.03 4.86 1.12
N ARG A 61 4.22 3.64 0.64
CA ARG A 61 3.69 2.42 1.26
C ARG A 61 4.72 1.61 2.00
N ARG A 62 5.99 1.66 1.55
CA ARG A 62 7.04 0.78 2.01
C ARG A 62 8.19 1.58 2.56
N GLN A 63 8.64 1.23 3.74
CA GLN A 63 9.80 1.82 4.39
C GLN A 63 10.64 0.71 5.01
N ALA A 64 11.94 0.85 5.00
CA ALA A 64 12.81 -0.05 5.72
C ALA A 64 13.94 0.69 6.44
N THR A 65 14.39 0.12 7.52
CA THR A 65 15.66 0.48 8.16
C THR A 65 16.59 -0.71 8.06
N VAL A 66 17.87 -0.45 7.83
CA VAL A 66 18.88 -1.51 7.71
C VAL A 66 20.10 -1.09 8.49
N THR A 67 20.57 -1.96 9.39
CA THR A 67 21.87 -1.84 10.06
C THR A 67 22.79 -2.94 9.55
N LEU A 68 23.90 -2.53 8.96
CA LEU A 68 24.95 -3.42 8.47
C LEU A 68 26.15 -3.41 9.42
N ALA A 69 26.68 -4.57 9.76
CA ALA A 69 28.08 -4.64 10.17
C ALA A 69 28.95 -4.25 8.96
N ASN A 70 29.91 -3.37 9.13
CA ASN A 70 30.66 -2.75 8.04
C ASN A 70 32.13 -2.61 8.41
N LEU A 71 32.76 -3.73 8.80
CA LEU A 71 34.09 -3.74 9.39
C LEU A 71 35.19 -3.22 8.43
N ASP A 72 35.04 -3.43 7.14
CA ASP A 72 35.97 -3.00 6.10
C ASP A 72 35.64 -1.63 5.49
N GLY A 73 34.54 -1.00 5.91
CA GLY A 73 34.08 0.27 5.36
C GLY A 73 33.54 0.21 3.96
N ALA A 74 33.22 -0.99 3.46
CA ALA A 74 32.77 -1.18 2.09
C ALA A 74 31.40 -0.55 1.83
N TYR A 75 30.62 -0.33 2.88
CA TYR A 75 29.26 0.23 2.85
C TYR A 75 29.17 1.59 3.55
N ASP A 76 30.30 2.26 3.77
CA ASP A 76 30.28 3.64 4.20
C ASP A 76 29.59 4.50 3.13
N TYR A 77 28.85 5.52 3.55
CA TYR A 77 28.23 6.42 2.60
C TYR A 77 29.32 7.13 1.78
N ASN A 78 29.22 7.02 0.48
CA ASN A 78 30.20 7.58 -0.45
C ASN A 78 29.52 7.82 -1.80
N VAL A 79 29.78 8.99 -2.41
CA VAL A 79 29.22 9.38 -3.69
C VAL A 79 29.46 8.35 -4.82
N ASN A 80 30.51 7.56 -4.73
CA ASN A 80 30.82 6.52 -5.72
C ASN A 80 30.22 5.14 -5.39
N ARG A 81 29.51 4.98 -4.29
CA ARG A 81 29.01 3.69 -3.85
C ARG A 81 27.61 3.71 -3.28
N VAL A 82 27.42 4.21 -2.05
CA VAL A 82 26.09 4.33 -1.43
C VAL A 82 25.85 5.80 -1.13
N TRP A 83 24.85 6.36 -1.80
CA TRP A 83 24.55 7.78 -1.72
C TRP A 83 23.04 8.03 -1.70
N PHE A 84 22.63 9.27 -1.51
CA PHE A 84 21.23 9.67 -1.59
C PHE A 84 20.60 9.25 -2.91
N GLY A 85 19.38 8.74 -2.86
CA GLY A 85 18.67 8.26 -4.04
C GLY A 85 19.20 6.93 -4.62
N GLN A 86 20.29 6.36 -4.07
CA GLN A 86 20.74 5.02 -4.46
C GLN A 86 19.62 4.02 -4.28
N GLN A 87 19.26 3.33 -5.35
CA GLN A 87 18.20 2.32 -5.27
C GLN A 87 18.75 0.98 -4.76
N ILE A 88 17.98 0.37 -3.86
CA ILE A 88 18.26 -0.93 -3.25
C ILE A 88 17.03 -1.81 -3.40
N ARG A 89 17.18 -2.97 -4.07
CA ARG A 89 16.15 -4.01 -4.07
C ARG A 89 16.31 -4.88 -2.84
N LEU A 90 15.32 -4.87 -1.97
CA LEU A 90 15.23 -5.77 -0.82
C LEU A 90 14.48 -7.03 -1.21
N SER A 91 15.09 -8.18 -0.94
CA SER A 91 14.46 -9.49 -1.08
C SER A 91 14.61 -10.29 0.21
N MET A 92 13.56 -10.99 0.60
CA MET A 92 13.54 -11.84 1.78
C MET A 92 13.07 -13.25 1.41
N GLY A 93 13.54 -14.24 2.14
CA GLY A 93 13.23 -15.62 1.82
C GLY A 93 13.80 -16.61 2.82
N LEU A 94 13.97 -17.83 2.38
CA LEU A 94 14.47 -18.92 3.23
C LEU A 94 15.27 -19.95 2.42
N VAL A 95 15.98 -20.81 3.15
CA VAL A 95 16.64 -21.98 2.58
C VAL A 95 15.61 -23.07 2.38
N LEU A 96 15.45 -23.52 1.13
CA LEU A 96 14.57 -24.64 0.78
C LEU A 96 15.12 -25.99 1.31
N PRO A 97 14.29 -27.04 1.39
CA PRO A 97 14.71 -28.36 1.84
C PRO A 97 15.86 -28.98 1.02
N ASP A 98 16.02 -28.58 -0.24
CA ASP A 98 17.14 -28.99 -1.09
C ASP A 98 18.44 -28.22 -0.83
N GLY A 99 18.44 -27.30 0.13
CA GLY A 99 19.56 -26.47 0.52
C GLY A 99 19.81 -25.25 -0.37
N THR A 100 18.92 -24.96 -1.32
CA THR A 100 19.00 -23.75 -2.18
C THR A 100 18.26 -22.58 -1.54
N ASP A 101 18.74 -21.38 -1.80
CA ASP A 101 18.06 -20.16 -1.33
C ASP A 101 16.90 -19.82 -2.25
N PHE A 102 15.78 -19.40 -1.66
CA PHE A 102 14.61 -18.89 -2.36
C PHE A 102 14.25 -17.50 -1.83
N TYR A 103 14.16 -16.53 -2.73
CA TYR A 103 13.88 -15.13 -2.40
C TYR A 103 12.59 -14.65 -3.05
N LEU A 104 11.88 -13.77 -2.33
CA LEU A 104 10.73 -13.02 -2.81
C LEU A 104 11.04 -11.53 -2.67
N PRO A 105 10.72 -10.70 -3.67
CA PRO A 105 10.95 -9.26 -3.62
C PRO A 105 10.07 -8.63 -2.54
N GLN A 106 10.61 -7.62 -1.86
CA GLN A 106 9.92 -6.86 -0.83
C GLN A 106 9.80 -5.37 -1.18
N GLY A 107 10.45 -4.92 -2.23
CA GLY A 107 10.41 -3.55 -2.73
C GLY A 107 11.74 -3.12 -3.35
N ILE A 108 11.67 -2.02 -4.08
CA ILE A 108 12.82 -1.21 -4.46
C ILE A 108 12.73 0.08 -3.65
N PHE A 109 13.79 0.39 -2.95
CA PHE A 109 13.88 1.50 -2.01
C PHE A 109 14.98 2.45 -2.42
N CYS A 110 14.80 3.74 -2.13
CA CYS A 110 15.82 4.76 -2.24
C CYS A 110 16.46 5.01 -0.89
N VAL A 111 17.78 5.16 -0.85
CA VAL A 111 18.51 5.57 0.35
C VAL A 111 18.19 7.03 0.63
N LYS A 112 17.62 7.30 1.81
CA LYS A 112 17.28 8.65 2.25
C LYS A 112 18.35 9.22 3.16
N ASP A 113 18.57 8.56 4.29
CA ASP A 113 19.48 9.02 5.34
C ASP A 113 20.52 7.93 5.63
N PRO A 114 21.70 7.94 4.97
CA PRO A 114 22.81 7.07 5.32
C PRO A 114 23.56 7.60 6.53
N GLU A 115 23.88 6.73 7.47
CA GLU A 115 24.63 7.03 8.69
C GLU A 115 25.75 6.04 8.89
N GLU A 116 26.93 6.53 9.27
CA GLU A 116 28.05 5.69 9.68
C GLU A 116 28.24 5.77 11.20
N VAL A 117 28.31 4.61 11.84
CA VAL A 117 28.60 4.50 13.26
C VAL A 117 29.99 3.90 13.43
N PHE A 118 30.91 4.69 14.00
CA PHE A 118 32.25 4.25 14.33
C PHE A 118 32.52 4.37 15.84
N GLN A 119 32.74 3.24 16.48
CA GLN A 119 33.07 3.13 17.89
C GLN A 119 34.14 2.05 18.09
N PRO A 120 34.93 2.06 19.19
CA PRO A 120 35.89 1.00 19.48
C PRO A 120 35.23 -0.39 19.45
N GLY A 121 35.66 -1.24 18.52
CA GLY A 121 35.14 -2.59 18.32
C GLY A 121 33.80 -2.67 17.58
N LYS A 122 33.28 -1.55 17.06
CA LYS A 122 32.01 -1.51 16.34
C LYS A 122 32.12 -0.57 15.14
N LYS A 123 31.82 -1.07 13.95
CA LYS A 123 31.66 -0.26 12.76
C LYS A 123 30.41 -0.70 12.03
N GLU A 124 29.47 0.20 11.84
CA GLU A 124 28.16 -0.06 11.23
C GLU A 124 27.84 1.00 10.20
N ALA A 125 27.03 0.58 9.21
CA ALA A 125 26.34 1.49 8.30
C ALA A 125 24.82 1.34 8.51
N ASN A 126 24.15 2.44 8.76
CA ASN A 126 22.69 2.49 8.94
C ASN A 126 22.07 3.20 7.75
N TYR A 127 21.00 2.61 7.20
CA TYR A 127 20.25 3.20 6.11
C TYR A 127 18.78 3.32 6.48
N THR A 128 18.23 4.51 6.29
CA THR A 128 16.79 4.72 6.19
C THR A 128 16.41 4.63 4.72
N LEU A 129 15.49 3.74 4.42
CA LEU A 129 15.08 3.41 3.07
C LEU A 129 13.58 3.72 2.91
N GLU A 130 13.24 4.41 1.85
CA GLU A 130 11.85 4.69 1.46
C GLU A 130 11.61 4.15 0.05
N ASP A 131 10.39 3.72 -0.26
CA ASP A 131 10.09 3.26 -1.61
C ASP A 131 10.26 4.40 -2.63
N LYS A 132 10.20 4.09 -3.91
CA LYS A 132 10.46 5.05 -5.00
C LYS A 132 9.49 6.24 -5.02
N TRP A 133 8.46 6.26 -4.15
CA TRP A 133 7.60 7.43 -3.99
C TRP A 133 8.40 8.68 -3.58
N SER A 134 9.51 8.50 -2.87
CA SER A 134 10.43 9.59 -2.50
C SER A 134 11.10 10.28 -3.71
N ASP A 135 11.14 9.63 -4.85
CA ASP A 135 11.57 10.24 -6.13
C ASP A 135 10.47 11.12 -6.78
N LEU A 136 9.24 11.06 -6.27
CA LEU A 136 8.07 11.76 -6.81
C LEU A 136 7.59 12.90 -5.90
N ASP A 137 7.79 12.80 -4.58
CA ASP A 137 7.14 13.63 -3.55
C ASP A 137 8.00 14.81 -3.06
N GLY A 138 9.08 15.12 -3.74
CA GLY A 138 10.01 16.19 -3.36
C GLY A 138 11.07 15.78 -2.34
N THR A 139 10.99 14.56 -1.76
CA THR A 139 11.99 14.10 -0.77
C THR A 139 13.38 13.91 -1.39
N LEU A 140 13.46 13.24 -2.53
CA LEU A 140 14.69 13.00 -3.29
C LEU A 140 14.62 13.60 -4.70
N GLY A 141 13.47 14.03 -5.15
CA GLY A 141 13.22 14.61 -6.46
C GLY A 141 11.72 14.75 -6.72
N GLY A 142 11.34 15.02 -7.98
CA GLY A 142 9.93 15.10 -8.38
C GLY A 142 9.28 16.46 -8.16
N ASN A 143 10.04 17.51 -7.82
CA ASN A 143 9.50 18.87 -7.81
C ASN A 143 9.17 19.32 -9.23
N LEU A 144 8.07 20.03 -9.38
CA LEU A 144 7.67 20.60 -10.66
C LEU A 144 8.42 21.89 -10.95
N ASP A 145 8.95 22.04 -12.17
CA ASP A 145 9.64 23.26 -12.60
C ASP A 145 8.66 24.38 -13.00
N GLY A 146 7.38 24.07 -13.13
CA GLY A 146 6.34 24.98 -13.55
C GLY A 146 4.95 24.44 -13.22
N ILE A 147 3.93 25.18 -13.63
CA ILE A 147 2.55 24.72 -13.55
C ILE A 147 2.40 23.48 -14.41
N TYR A 148 1.87 22.40 -13.82
CA TYR A 148 1.57 21.17 -14.55
C TYR A 148 0.05 21.04 -14.75
N GLU A 149 -0.36 20.80 -15.99
CA GLU A 149 -1.77 20.65 -16.33
C GLU A 149 -2.01 19.31 -17.05
N VAL A 150 -2.99 18.57 -16.57
CA VAL A 150 -3.59 17.45 -17.30
C VAL A 150 -4.94 17.91 -17.81
N PRO A 151 -5.10 18.14 -19.13
CA PRO A 151 -6.33 18.67 -19.70
C PRO A 151 -7.53 17.74 -19.46
N VAL A 152 -8.73 18.31 -19.47
CA VAL A 152 -9.97 17.54 -19.53
C VAL A 152 -9.98 16.57 -20.72
N ASN A 153 -10.56 15.38 -20.54
CA ASN A 153 -10.59 14.29 -21.54
C ASN A 153 -9.20 13.71 -21.87
N SER A 154 -8.21 13.88 -21.01
CA SER A 154 -6.93 13.18 -21.12
C SER A 154 -7.04 11.77 -20.54
N ASP A 155 -6.40 10.78 -21.16
CA ASP A 155 -6.29 9.44 -20.60
C ASP A 155 -5.39 9.46 -19.36
N MET A 156 -5.95 9.09 -18.20
CA MET A 156 -5.31 9.18 -16.90
C MET A 156 -4.08 8.26 -16.77
N PHE A 157 -4.13 7.07 -17.38
CA PHE A 157 -3.02 6.12 -17.31
C PHE A 157 -1.85 6.53 -18.19
N THR A 158 -2.16 7.11 -19.36
CA THR A 158 -1.15 7.72 -20.22
C THR A 158 -0.50 8.91 -19.53
N ALA A 159 -1.29 9.76 -18.86
CA ALA A 159 -0.75 10.90 -18.11
C ALA A 159 0.22 10.44 -17.00
N ILE A 160 -0.16 9.47 -16.18
CA ILE A 160 0.74 8.89 -15.16
C ILE A 160 1.99 8.28 -15.78
N SER A 161 1.83 7.51 -16.86
CA SER A 161 2.97 6.86 -17.53
C SER A 161 3.94 7.86 -18.10
N SER A 162 3.45 8.99 -18.64
CA SER A 162 4.28 10.06 -19.19
C SER A 162 5.10 10.75 -18.10
N LEU A 163 4.52 10.99 -16.91
CA LEU A 163 5.25 11.55 -15.76
C LEU A 163 6.44 10.69 -15.34
N LEU A 164 6.28 9.36 -15.37
CA LEU A 164 7.32 8.44 -14.93
C LEU A 164 8.53 8.37 -15.89
N VAL A 165 8.33 8.69 -17.16
CA VAL A 165 9.41 8.70 -18.17
C VAL A 165 10.05 10.07 -18.36
N GLU A 166 9.58 11.11 -17.64
CA GLU A 166 10.22 12.41 -17.65
C GLU A 166 11.64 12.34 -17.06
N ASP A 167 12.52 13.21 -17.54
CA ASP A 167 13.90 13.30 -17.07
C ASP A 167 13.95 13.89 -15.65
N LYS A 168 14.63 13.21 -14.74
CA LYS A 168 14.94 13.73 -13.38
C LYS A 168 15.88 14.95 -13.37
N GLY A 169 16.32 15.45 -14.50
CA GLY A 169 17.34 16.48 -14.63
C GLY A 169 18.77 15.93 -14.72
N ASN A 170 18.94 14.63 -14.84
CA ASN A 170 20.23 13.94 -14.95
C ASN A 170 20.33 13.00 -16.17
N GLY A 171 19.39 13.11 -17.12
CA GLY A 171 19.30 12.26 -18.30
C GLY A 171 18.72 10.86 -18.03
N GLN A 172 18.13 10.65 -16.85
CA GLN A 172 17.47 9.40 -16.49
C GLN A 172 15.98 9.64 -16.25
N PRO A 173 15.10 8.68 -16.59
CA PRO A 173 13.69 8.79 -16.29
C PRO A 173 13.45 8.78 -14.78
N VAL A 174 12.35 9.38 -14.35
CA VAL A 174 11.88 9.33 -12.96
C VAL A 174 11.73 7.88 -12.51
N ASP A 175 11.10 7.06 -13.36
CA ASP A 175 11.02 5.62 -13.17
C ASP A 175 11.14 4.88 -14.49
N ASN A 176 12.00 3.87 -14.54
CA ASN A 176 12.17 2.99 -15.69
C ASN A 176 11.28 1.75 -15.64
N VAL A 177 10.55 1.53 -14.54
CA VAL A 177 9.65 0.40 -14.39
C VAL A 177 8.25 0.79 -14.86
N LYS A 178 7.69 0.01 -15.78
CA LYS A 178 6.35 0.26 -16.30
C LYS A 178 5.30 0.17 -15.18
N PRO A 179 4.40 1.16 -15.04
CA PRO A 179 3.33 1.11 -14.05
C PRO A 179 2.32 0.01 -14.35
N ILE A 180 1.63 -0.45 -13.30
CA ILE A 180 0.61 -1.50 -13.37
C ILE A 180 -0.75 -0.86 -13.07
N PHE A 181 -1.66 -0.94 -14.03
CA PHE A 181 -3.05 -0.50 -13.90
C PHE A 181 -3.99 -1.68 -14.01
N THR A 182 -5.00 -1.74 -13.14
CA THR A 182 -6.01 -2.81 -13.21
C THR A 182 -7.04 -2.53 -14.28
N ASP A 183 -7.53 -3.58 -14.97
CA ASP A 183 -8.58 -3.48 -16.01
C ASP A 183 -9.95 -3.05 -15.44
N TYR A 184 -10.08 -2.97 -14.13
CA TYR A 184 -11.30 -2.56 -13.44
C TYR A 184 -11.85 -1.23 -13.98
N TYR A 185 -10.96 -0.25 -14.19
CA TYR A 185 -11.34 1.10 -14.59
C TYR A 185 -11.85 1.21 -16.03
N ASN A 186 -11.52 0.25 -16.89
CA ASN A 186 -11.86 0.30 -18.32
C ASN A 186 -13.38 0.19 -18.60
N ASN A 187 -14.17 -0.24 -17.61
CA ASN A 187 -15.61 -0.44 -17.74
C ASN A 187 -16.43 0.57 -16.93
N LEU A 188 -15.80 1.56 -16.34
CA LEU A 188 -16.49 2.57 -15.56
C LEU A 188 -16.86 3.79 -16.42
N THR A 189 -18.07 4.28 -16.26
CA THR A 189 -18.52 5.53 -16.87
C THR A 189 -19.11 6.45 -15.79
N THR A 190 -18.99 7.74 -15.99
CA THR A 190 -19.61 8.78 -15.15
C THR A 190 -20.41 9.71 -16.03
N THR A 191 -21.63 10.04 -15.60
CA THR A 191 -22.47 11.03 -16.26
C THR A 191 -22.23 12.40 -15.65
N LEU A 192 -21.79 13.35 -16.45
CA LEU A 192 -21.62 14.75 -16.05
C LEU A 192 -23.00 15.45 -15.84
N PRO A 193 -23.05 16.61 -15.15
CA PRO A 193 -24.30 17.35 -14.93
C PRO A 193 -25.01 17.78 -16.22
N ASP A 194 -24.29 17.89 -17.33
CA ASP A 194 -24.84 18.20 -18.66
C ASP A 194 -25.39 16.96 -19.40
N GLY A 195 -25.33 15.77 -18.76
CA GLY A 195 -25.77 14.50 -19.33
C GLY A 195 -24.74 13.80 -20.20
N THR A 196 -23.51 14.32 -20.31
CA THR A 196 -22.42 13.68 -21.06
C THR A 196 -21.87 12.50 -20.27
N GLU A 197 -21.79 11.32 -20.90
CA GLU A 197 -21.09 10.16 -20.33
C GLU A 197 -19.60 10.21 -20.68
N ILE A 198 -18.75 10.08 -19.66
CA ILE A 198 -17.29 9.98 -19.82
C ILE A 198 -16.78 8.65 -19.24
N SER A 199 -15.71 8.13 -19.83
CA SER A 199 -14.97 7.03 -19.23
C SER A 199 -14.29 7.50 -17.95
N ASN A 200 -14.30 6.70 -16.90
CA ASN A 200 -13.53 6.99 -15.67
C ASN A 200 -12.01 6.94 -15.88
N VAL A 201 -11.56 6.48 -17.02
CA VAL A 201 -10.15 6.54 -17.43
C VAL A 201 -9.78 7.91 -17.98
N LEU A 202 -10.78 8.70 -18.43
CA LEU A 202 -10.58 10.08 -18.90
C LEU A 202 -10.77 11.08 -17.75
N THR A 203 -9.93 12.13 -17.75
CA THR A 203 -10.07 13.22 -16.78
C THR A 203 -11.39 13.97 -16.98
N PRO A 204 -12.26 14.06 -15.96
CA PRO A 204 -13.53 14.76 -16.06
C PRO A 204 -13.39 16.29 -16.04
N TYR A 205 -12.20 16.80 -15.70
CA TYR A 205 -11.84 18.21 -15.65
C TYR A 205 -10.33 18.36 -15.81
N THR A 206 -9.88 19.59 -16.08
CA THR A 206 -8.43 19.89 -16.13
C THR A 206 -7.86 19.87 -14.71
N LEU A 207 -6.96 18.93 -14.46
CA LEU A 207 -6.16 18.91 -13.23
C LEU A 207 -5.01 19.90 -13.39
N ARG A 208 -4.89 20.85 -12.46
CA ARG A 208 -3.82 21.83 -12.42
C ARG A 208 -3.10 21.76 -11.09
N ILE A 209 -1.80 21.59 -11.12
CA ILE A 209 -0.92 21.63 -9.96
C ILE A 209 0.02 22.82 -10.13
N ASP A 210 0.01 23.72 -9.15
CA ASP A 210 0.88 24.91 -9.17
C ASP A 210 2.31 24.54 -8.74
N SER A 211 3.28 25.24 -9.33
CA SER A 211 4.72 24.92 -9.17
C SER A 211 5.32 25.29 -7.82
N GLU A 212 4.66 26.14 -7.03
CA GLU A 212 5.29 26.77 -5.86
C GLU A 212 5.69 25.75 -4.77
N ASN A 213 5.06 24.59 -4.71
CA ASN A 213 5.45 23.40 -3.93
C ASN A 213 4.89 22.12 -4.54
N GLY A 214 4.48 22.15 -5.82
CA GLY A 214 3.89 21.02 -6.49
C GLY A 214 4.92 19.96 -6.84
N THR A 215 4.50 18.70 -6.80
CA THR A 215 5.33 17.55 -7.08
C THR A 215 4.67 16.62 -8.10
N LEU A 216 5.45 15.73 -8.71
CA LEU A 216 4.90 14.65 -9.55
C LEU A 216 3.93 13.76 -8.77
N ALA A 217 4.19 13.56 -7.47
CA ALA A 217 3.28 12.84 -6.57
C ALA A 217 1.92 13.53 -6.48
N ASP A 218 1.87 14.86 -6.42
CA ASP A 218 0.60 15.61 -6.35
C ASP A 218 -0.23 15.43 -7.62
N VAL A 219 0.41 15.38 -8.79
CA VAL A 219 -0.27 15.09 -10.05
C VAL A 219 -0.86 13.67 -10.04
N ILE A 220 -0.05 12.68 -9.64
CA ILE A 220 -0.50 11.27 -9.55
C ILE A 220 -1.63 11.11 -8.53
N LEU A 221 -1.53 11.76 -7.36
CA LEU A 221 -2.56 11.74 -6.32
C LEU A 221 -3.83 12.47 -6.78
N GLY A 222 -3.70 13.57 -7.52
CA GLY A 222 -4.82 14.27 -8.14
C GLY A 222 -5.59 13.36 -9.11
N ILE A 223 -4.90 12.68 -10.00
CA ILE A 223 -5.48 11.68 -10.91
C ILE A 223 -6.12 10.53 -10.10
N ASN A 224 -5.40 10.00 -9.11
CA ASN A 224 -5.91 8.92 -8.27
C ASN A 224 -7.17 9.32 -7.48
N THR A 225 -7.31 10.60 -7.12
CA THR A 225 -8.52 11.11 -6.46
C THR A 225 -9.75 10.98 -7.38
N MET A 226 -9.58 11.22 -8.69
CA MET A 226 -10.65 11.05 -9.68
C MET A 226 -11.05 9.58 -9.85
N LEU A 227 -10.08 8.67 -9.71
CA LEU A 227 -10.27 7.22 -9.85
C LEU A 227 -10.72 6.55 -8.54
N ALA A 228 -10.65 7.25 -7.41
CA ALA A 228 -10.89 6.69 -6.07
C ALA A 228 -10.09 5.39 -5.84
N GLY A 229 -8.80 5.39 -6.23
CA GLY A 229 -7.93 4.23 -6.20
C GLY A 229 -6.94 4.20 -5.04
N TRP A 230 -6.21 3.10 -4.97
CA TRP A 230 -4.97 2.95 -4.21
C TRP A 230 -3.79 3.09 -5.15
N VAL A 231 -2.94 4.09 -4.94
CA VAL A 231 -1.70 4.29 -5.71
C VAL A 231 -0.48 4.22 -4.81
N GLY A 232 0.55 3.55 -5.26
CA GLY A 232 1.86 3.44 -4.59
C GLY A 232 2.71 2.33 -5.18
N TYR A 233 3.94 2.21 -4.70
CA TYR A 233 4.86 1.19 -5.19
C TYR A 233 4.60 -0.17 -4.55
N ASP A 234 4.58 -1.22 -5.38
CA ASP A 234 4.41 -2.60 -4.94
C ASP A 234 5.75 -3.28 -4.57
N GLN A 235 5.69 -4.54 -4.18
CA GLN A 235 6.87 -5.33 -3.82
C GLN A 235 7.85 -5.58 -4.97
N THR A 236 7.45 -5.38 -6.22
CA THR A 236 8.34 -5.50 -7.39
C THR A 236 9.04 -4.18 -7.73
N GLY A 237 8.62 -3.09 -7.09
CA GLY A 237 9.08 -1.73 -7.37
C GLY A 237 8.36 -1.09 -8.57
N ALA A 238 7.20 -1.60 -8.98
CA ALA A 238 6.34 -0.95 -9.97
C ALA A 238 5.34 -0.04 -9.27
N LEU A 239 5.08 1.13 -9.85
CA LEU A 239 3.95 1.97 -9.45
C LEU A 239 2.66 1.22 -9.81
N ARG A 240 1.81 1.00 -8.82
CA ARG A 240 0.58 0.24 -8.96
C ARG A 240 -0.63 1.09 -8.60
N LEU A 241 -1.65 1.03 -9.44
CA LEU A 241 -2.93 1.65 -9.21
C LEU A 241 -4.01 0.57 -9.18
N ASP A 242 -4.64 0.40 -8.03
CA ASP A 242 -5.73 -0.55 -7.77
C ASP A 242 -7.01 0.19 -7.38
N PRO A 243 -8.20 -0.35 -7.70
CA PRO A 243 -9.43 0.22 -7.19
C PRO A 243 -9.49 0.11 -5.67
N SER A 244 -9.92 1.18 -5.01
CA SER A 244 -10.17 1.16 -3.56
C SER A 244 -11.63 0.82 -3.24
N GLN A 245 -12.51 0.96 -4.23
CA GLN A 245 -13.92 0.61 -4.10
C GLN A 245 -14.07 -0.91 -4.07
N ASP A 246 -14.88 -1.39 -3.16
CA ASP A 246 -15.23 -2.81 -2.99
C ASP A 246 -14.09 -3.78 -2.61
N ASP A 247 -12.84 -3.30 -2.43
CA ASP A 247 -11.73 -4.14 -1.99
C ASP A 247 -12.07 -5.04 -0.79
N ILE A 248 -12.81 -4.47 0.17
CA ILE A 248 -13.21 -5.16 1.39
C ILE A 248 -14.36 -6.15 1.13
N LEU A 249 -15.14 -5.93 0.08
CA LEU A 249 -16.27 -6.77 -0.31
C LEU A 249 -15.88 -7.81 -1.36
N ASP A 250 -14.68 -7.69 -1.94
CA ASP A 250 -14.22 -8.64 -2.94
C ASP A 250 -13.90 -9.99 -2.32
N THR A 251 -14.91 -10.85 -2.34
CA THR A 251 -14.78 -12.24 -1.88
C THR A 251 -13.98 -13.12 -2.84
N THR A 252 -13.63 -12.61 -4.03
CA THR A 252 -12.89 -13.35 -5.06
C THR A 252 -11.39 -13.24 -4.90
N LYS A 253 -10.89 -12.28 -4.11
CA LYS A 253 -9.45 -12.13 -3.84
C LYS A 253 -8.88 -13.44 -3.29
N PRO A 254 -7.71 -13.87 -3.79
CA PRO A 254 -7.10 -15.10 -3.33
C PRO A 254 -6.67 -15.01 -1.86
N VAL A 255 -6.89 -16.09 -1.13
CA VAL A 255 -6.37 -16.24 0.23
C VAL A 255 -4.89 -16.59 0.13
N LEU A 256 -4.03 -15.71 0.64
CA LEU A 256 -2.58 -15.92 0.62
C LEU A 256 -2.14 -16.94 1.69
N TRP A 257 -2.77 -16.92 2.85
CA TRP A 257 -2.46 -17.83 3.95
C TRP A 257 -3.66 -18.02 4.89
N THR A 258 -3.77 -19.24 5.45
CA THR A 258 -4.74 -19.54 6.51
C THR A 258 -3.99 -19.82 7.81
N PHE A 259 -4.14 -18.92 8.78
CA PHE A 259 -3.60 -19.08 10.12
C PHE A 259 -4.43 -20.06 10.94
N GLN A 260 -3.74 -20.98 11.60
CA GLN A 260 -4.36 -21.98 12.47
C GLN A 260 -3.64 -21.97 13.81
N PRO A 261 -4.34 -21.78 14.95
CA PRO A 261 -3.75 -21.77 16.29
C PRO A 261 -2.94 -23.03 16.62
N SER A 262 -3.36 -24.18 16.11
CA SER A 262 -2.63 -25.45 16.25
C SER A 262 -1.28 -25.51 15.50
N ARG A 263 -0.99 -24.54 14.66
CA ARG A 263 0.26 -24.46 13.87
C ARG A 263 1.22 -23.45 14.44
N LYS A 264 2.50 -23.77 14.44
CA LYS A 264 3.58 -22.92 14.99
C LYS A 264 3.77 -21.57 14.30
N GLN A 265 3.21 -21.39 13.10
CA GLN A 265 3.29 -20.12 12.35
C GLN A 265 2.39 -19.04 12.93
N PHE A 266 1.31 -19.40 13.60
CA PHE A 266 0.41 -18.50 14.30
C PHE A 266 0.86 -18.35 15.75
N LEU A 267 1.19 -17.15 16.18
CA LEU A 267 1.61 -16.86 17.55
C LEU A 267 0.49 -16.22 18.36
N GLY A 268 -0.40 -15.48 17.70
CA GLY A 268 -1.55 -14.88 18.34
C GLY A 268 -2.32 -13.94 17.42
N ALA A 269 -3.53 -13.57 17.84
CA ALA A 269 -4.30 -12.51 17.21
C ALA A 269 -5.00 -11.68 18.29
N THR A 270 -4.88 -10.36 18.18
CA THR A 270 -5.59 -9.40 19.02
C THR A 270 -6.68 -8.75 18.21
N TYR A 271 -7.90 -8.87 18.67
CA TYR A 271 -9.08 -8.24 18.05
C TYR A 271 -9.39 -6.94 18.79
N ALA A 272 -9.45 -5.85 18.07
CA ALA A 272 -9.77 -4.55 18.60
C ALA A 272 -11.03 -3.99 17.98
N VAL A 273 -11.91 -3.44 18.82
CA VAL A 273 -13.04 -2.64 18.39
C VAL A 273 -12.77 -1.21 18.84
N LYS A 274 -12.55 -0.30 17.88
CA LYS A 274 -12.23 1.10 18.15
C LYS A 274 -13.44 1.99 17.87
N ASN A 275 -14.18 2.34 18.90
CA ASN A 275 -15.32 3.23 18.76
C ASN A 275 -14.94 4.64 18.27
N SER A 276 -13.72 5.12 18.56
CA SER A 276 -13.25 6.43 18.10
C SER A 276 -13.16 6.57 16.58
N GLU A 277 -12.87 5.49 15.89
CA GLU A 277 -12.70 5.42 14.43
C GLU A 277 -13.98 4.94 13.70
N MET A 278 -15.02 4.63 14.44
CA MET A 278 -16.30 4.19 13.88
C MET A 278 -17.17 5.37 13.48
N TYR A 279 -17.63 5.35 12.26
CA TYR A 279 -18.67 6.24 11.73
C TYR A 279 -19.69 5.41 10.96
N ASN A 280 -20.96 5.67 11.18
CA ASN A 280 -22.07 4.96 10.53
C ASN A 280 -22.95 5.87 9.65
N ASP A 281 -22.47 7.06 9.41
CA ASP A 281 -23.11 8.08 8.60
C ASP A 281 -22.00 8.94 7.96
N VAL A 282 -21.96 9.02 6.64
CA VAL A 282 -20.90 9.70 5.87
C VAL A 282 -21.54 10.73 4.95
N ILE A 283 -21.05 11.95 5.02
CA ILE A 283 -21.45 13.05 4.12
C ILE A 283 -20.20 13.47 3.35
N ILE A 284 -20.30 13.44 2.03
CA ILE A 284 -19.27 13.94 1.12
C ILE A 284 -19.81 15.18 0.42
N ASN A 285 -19.04 16.26 0.51
CA ASN A 285 -19.30 17.50 -0.21
C ASN A 285 -18.26 17.60 -1.34
N GLY A 286 -18.71 17.70 -2.56
CA GLY A 286 -17.90 17.97 -3.74
C GLY A 286 -17.83 19.48 -4.02
N GLU A 287 -17.68 19.82 -5.28
CA GLU A 287 -17.58 21.19 -5.79
C GLU A 287 -18.66 21.46 -6.83
N ALA A 288 -18.90 22.73 -7.11
CA ALA A 288 -19.76 23.15 -8.20
C ALA A 288 -18.97 23.17 -9.53
N LEU A 289 -19.55 22.64 -10.59
CA LEU A 289 -19.00 22.77 -11.95
C LEU A 289 -19.73 23.90 -12.67
N GLY A 290 -19.04 25.02 -12.89
CA GLY A 290 -19.61 26.20 -13.52
C GLY A 290 -20.76 26.78 -12.71
N THR A 291 -21.99 26.79 -13.28
CA THR A 291 -23.23 27.29 -12.63
C THR A 291 -24.04 26.18 -11.95
N ALA A 292 -23.56 24.92 -12.01
CA ALA A 292 -24.24 23.80 -11.36
C ALA A 292 -24.20 23.94 -9.82
N PRO A 293 -25.16 23.35 -9.08
CA PRO A 293 -25.09 23.30 -7.63
C PRO A 293 -23.91 22.47 -7.16
N THR A 294 -23.41 22.74 -5.97
CA THR A 294 -22.36 21.94 -5.34
C THR A 294 -22.81 20.50 -5.18
N ALA A 295 -22.02 19.58 -5.75
CA ALA A 295 -22.28 18.16 -5.62
C ALA A 295 -22.19 17.70 -4.15
N ASN A 296 -23.09 16.84 -3.72
CA ASN A 296 -23.03 16.25 -2.39
C ASN A 296 -23.74 14.90 -2.34
N ALA A 297 -23.32 14.08 -1.38
CA ALA A 297 -24.00 12.82 -1.13
C ALA A 297 -23.89 12.39 0.34
N ARG A 298 -24.79 11.50 0.74
CA ARG A 298 -24.82 10.90 2.06
C ARG A 298 -25.06 9.42 1.99
N ALA A 299 -24.25 8.65 2.72
CA ALA A 299 -24.44 7.24 2.93
C ALA A 299 -24.59 6.95 4.43
N THR A 300 -25.61 6.21 4.82
CA THR A 300 -25.92 5.90 6.22
C THR A 300 -26.16 4.40 6.38
N ASN A 301 -25.60 3.80 7.44
CA ASN A 301 -25.80 2.40 7.75
C ASN A 301 -27.14 2.18 8.47
N TYR A 302 -28.13 1.71 7.73
CA TYR A 302 -29.44 1.32 8.25
C TYR A 302 -29.65 -0.19 8.32
N ASP A 303 -28.65 -1.00 8.01
CA ASP A 303 -28.75 -2.46 7.99
C ASP A 303 -29.03 -2.99 9.40
N PRO A 304 -30.19 -3.63 9.63
CA PRO A 304 -30.53 -4.17 10.95
C PRO A 304 -29.58 -5.27 11.45
N SER A 305 -28.86 -5.92 10.54
CA SER A 305 -27.90 -6.97 10.87
C SER A 305 -26.52 -6.43 11.26
N SER A 306 -26.28 -5.14 11.03
CA SER A 306 -25.01 -4.51 11.35
C SER A 306 -24.94 -4.05 12.80
N ASP A 307 -23.87 -4.44 13.50
CA ASP A 307 -23.58 -4.00 14.88
C ASP A 307 -23.41 -2.47 15.00
N THR A 308 -23.23 -1.76 13.86
CA THR A 308 -23.02 -0.31 13.79
C THR A 308 -24.18 0.45 13.19
N ASN A 309 -25.31 -0.21 13.08
CA ASN A 309 -26.56 0.38 12.63
C ASN A 309 -26.91 1.62 13.46
N VAL A 310 -27.39 2.69 12.77
CA VAL A 310 -27.73 3.97 13.41
C VAL A 310 -28.87 3.84 14.45
N TYR A 311 -29.75 2.86 14.29
CA TYR A 311 -30.81 2.60 15.27
C TYR A 311 -30.32 1.93 16.53
N LEU A 312 -29.18 1.21 16.44
CA LEU A 312 -28.59 0.48 17.56
C LEU A 312 -27.63 1.36 18.38
N VAL A 313 -26.72 2.07 17.70
CA VAL A 313 -25.62 2.80 18.36
C VAL A 313 -25.75 4.34 18.26
N GLY A 314 -26.81 4.83 17.62
CA GLY A 314 -26.96 6.24 17.33
C GLY A 314 -26.16 6.68 16.10
N ARG A 315 -26.45 7.89 15.60
CA ARG A 315 -25.80 8.43 14.41
C ARG A 315 -24.47 9.07 14.78
N LYS A 316 -23.41 8.63 14.12
CA LYS A 316 -22.07 9.18 14.22
C LYS A 316 -21.59 9.58 12.83
N THR A 317 -21.62 10.87 12.54
CA THR A 317 -21.42 11.43 11.20
C THR A 317 -19.96 11.79 10.95
N TYR A 318 -19.40 11.28 9.86
CA TYR A 318 -18.17 11.73 9.24
C TYR A 318 -18.49 12.71 8.10
N ARG A 319 -17.73 13.80 7.98
CA ARG A 319 -17.87 14.78 6.90
C ARG A 319 -16.53 15.01 6.24
N GLU A 320 -16.52 15.00 4.92
CA GLU A 320 -15.33 15.28 4.12
C GLU A 320 -15.70 16.14 2.92
N SER A 321 -14.87 17.12 2.58
CA SER A 321 -14.96 17.89 1.34
C SER A 321 -13.92 17.42 0.37
N LYS A 322 -14.30 17.16 -0.88
CA LYS A 322 -13.44 16.65 -1.94
C LYS A 322 -13.37 17.62 -3.11
N GLN A 323 -12.16 18.07 -3.42
CA GLN A 323 -11.90 18.79 -4.66
C GLN A 323 -12.08 17.85 -5.86
N GLY A 324 -12.62 18.39 -6.94
CA GLY A 324 -12.81 17.65 -8.19
C GLY A 324 -13.98 16.68 -8.22
N TYR A 325 -14.78 16.60 -7.16
CA TYR A 325 -16.02 15.82 -7.15
C TYR A 325 -17.19 16.70 -7.55
N TYR A 326 -17.50 16.72 -8.85
CA TYR A 326 -18.48 17.63 -9.44
C TYR A 326 -19.87 17.04 -9.65
N THR A 327 -20.06 15.74 -9.36
CA THR A 327 -21.36 15.07 -9.51
C THR A 327 -21.78 14.38 -8.21
N ASP A 328 -23.09 14.35 -7.97
CA ASP A 328 -23.65 13.62 -6.82
C ASP A 328 -23.32 12.13 -6.88
N ASP A 329 -23.24 11.53 -8.07
CA ASP A 329 -22.92 10.13 -8.25
C ASP A 329 -21.49 9.78 -7.79
N ILE A 330 -20.50 10.62 -8.13
CA ILE A 330 -19.12 10.46 -7.64
C ILE A 330 -19.09 10.62 -6.12
N CYS A 331 -19.76 11.63 -5.59
CA CYS A 331 -19.89 11.84 -4.14
C CYS A 331 -20.56 10.63 -3.48
N GLN A 332 -21.60 10.06 -4.08
CA GLN A 332 -22.33 8.91 -3.56
C GLN A 332 -21.48 7.63 -3.57
N ALA A 333 -20.78 7.36 -4.66
CA ALA A 333 -19.87 6.21 -4.74
C ALA A 333 -18.81 6.28 -3.64
N TYR A 334 -18.21 7.46 -3.46
CA TYR A 334 -17.18 7.66 -2.43
C TYR A 334 -17.77 7.63 -1.01
N ALA A 335 -18.96 8.22 -0.77
CA ALA A 335 -19.62 8.15 0.54
C ALA A 335 -19.93 6.69 0.93
N SER A 336 -20.44 5.91 -0.01
CA SER A 336 -20.71 4.47 0.19
C SER A 336 -19.44 3.68 0.49
N PHE A 337 -18.37 3.93 -0.26
CA PHE A 337 -17.06 3.32 -0.02
C PHE A 337 -16.53 3.69 1.38
N LYS A 338 -16.55 4.98 1.74
CA LYS A 338 -16.08 5.43 3.06
C LYS A 338 -16.91 4.82 4.19
N LEU A 339 -18.22 4.76 4.04
CA LEU A 339 -19.11 4.16 5.03
C LEU A 339 -18.71 2.68 5.26
N LYS A 340 -18.58 1.91 4.19
CA LYS A 340 -18.16 0.50 4.28
C LYS A 340 -16.83 0.38 5.04
N ARG A 341 -15.82 1.18 4.68
CA ARG A 341 -14.51 1.13 5.35
C ARG A 341 -14.57 1.52 6.83
N MET A 342 -15.32 2.55 7.18
CA MET A 342 -15.40 3.05 8.55
C MET A 342 -16.17 2.12 9.49
N THR A 343 -17.14 1.39 8.96
CA THR A 343 -17.84 0.35 9.73
C THR A 343 -16.98 -0.91 9.89
N VAL A 344 -16.08 -1.19 8.94
CA VAL A 344 -15.15 -2.35 8.99
C VAL A 344 -13.96 -2.14 9.90
N LEU A 345 -13.42 -0.93 9.92
CA LEU A 345 -12.25 -0.60 10.76
C LEU A 345 -12.44 -0.91 12.24
N GLN A 346 -13.69 -1.08 12.69
CA GLN A 346 -14.01 -1.50 14.05
C GLN A 346 -13.50 -2.90 14.42
N LYS A 347 -13.45 -3.82 13.47
CA LYS A 347 -12.99 -5.20 13.68
C LYS A 347 -11.56 -5.36 13.14
N ALA A 348 -10.69 -4.44 13.58
CA ALA A 348 -9.28 -4.56 13.29
C ALA A 348 -8.69 -5.78 14.01
N VAL A 349 -7.84 -6.51 13.33
CA VAL A 349 -7.08 -7.61 13.90
C VAL A 349 -5.59 -7.37 13.71
N THR A 350 -4.84 -7.55 14.77
CA THR A 350 -3.37 -7.60 14.73
C THR A 350 -2.96 -9.05 14.92
N ILE A 351 -2.32 -9.63 13.91
CA ILE A 351 -1.86 -11.02 13.91
C ILE A 351 -0.35 -11.02 14.15
N GLU A 352 0.10 -11.80 15.12
CA GLU A 352 1.51 -12.13 15.31
C GLU A 352 1.79 -13.50 14.71
N SER A 353 2.83 -13.58 13.90
CA SER A 353 3.22 -14.81 13.21
C SER A 353 4.72 -14.96 13.08
N THR A 354 5.18 -16.16 12.73
CA THR A 354 6.51 -16.33 12.16
C THR A 354 6.58 -15.57 10.84
N GLN A 355 7.78 -15.23 10.41
CA GLN A 355 7.97 -14.39 9.22
C GLN A 355 7.52 -15.11 7.94
N MET A 356 6.67 -14.44 7.17
CA MET A 356 6.13 -14.89 5.89
C MET A 356 6.39 -13.84 4.82
N PHE A 357 7.16 -14.17 3.79
CA PHE A 357 7.66 -13.20 2.83
C PHE A 357 6.79 -13.06 1.57
N HIS A 358 5.72 -13.86 1.44
CA HIS A 358 4.78 -13.85 0.33
C HIS A 358 3.51 -13.04 0.58
N LEU A 359 3.34 -12.54 1.82
CA LEU A 359 2.20 -11.71 2.13
C LEU A 359 2.35 -10.32 1.51
N VAL A 360 1.26 -9.82 0.99
CA VAL A 360 1.19 -8.52 0.30
C VAL A 360 -0.03 -7.78 0.84
N GLU A 361 0.10 -6.48 0.99
CA GLU A 361 -1.01 -5.60 1.36
C GLU A 361 -2.15 -5.68 0.33
N ASN A 362 -3.34 -5.35 0.73
CA ASN A 362 -4.57 -5.44 -0.07
C ASN A 362 -4.95 -6.86 -0.53
N ASN A 363 -4.44 -7.88 0.16
CA ASN A 363 -4.79 -9.28 -0.07
C ASN A 363 -5.39 -9.91 1.18
N ILE A 364 -5.98 -11.11 1.02
CA ILE A 364 -6.71 -11.79 2.07
C ILE A 364 -5.83 -12.80 2.79
N VAL A 365 -5.93 -12.80 4.12
CA VAL A 365 -5.55 -13.91 4.98
C VAL A 365 -6.76 -14.42 5.75
N GLU A 366 -6.69 -15.66 6.16
CA GLU A 366 -7.75 -16.28 6.95
C GLU A 366 -7.24 -16.65 8.34
N ILE A 367 -8.13 -16.58 9.34
CA ILE A 367 -7.90 -17.13 10.67
C ILE A 367 -8.96 -18.20 10.95
N ARG A 368 -8.52 -19.42 11.23
CA ARG A 368 -9.39 -20.49 11.67
C ARG A 368 -9.56 -20.42 13.19
N ARG A 369 -10.76 -20.09 13.65
CA ARG A 369 -11.08 -19.92 15.07
C ARG A 369 -11.26 -21.27 15.75
N GLU A 370 -10.15 -21.96 16.05
CA GLU A 370 -10.18 -23.25 16.77
C GLU A 370 -10.66 -23.11 18.23
N ASP A 371 -10.61 -21.90 18.77
CA ASP A 371 -11.16 -21.54 20.09
C ASP A 371 -12.69 -21.42 20.09
N LYS A 372 -13.33 -21.36 18.92
CA LYS A 372 -14.78 -21.29 18.74
C LYS A 372 -15.26 -22.44 17.84
N PRO A 373 -15.44 -23.65 18.37
CA PRO A 373 -15.88 -24.79 17.56
C PRO A 373 -17.16 -24.46 16.77
N GLY A 374 -17.14 -24.75 15.46
CA GLY A 374 -18.27 -24.47 14.57
C GLY A 374 -18.31 -23.04 14.01
N ALA A 375 -17.42 -22.14 14.44
CA ALA A 375 -17.32 -20.84 13.83
C ALA A 375 -16.74 -20.95 12.39
N PRO A 376 -17.21 -20.12 11.46
CA PRO A 376 -16.61 -20.05 10.14
C PRO A 376 -15.17 -19.55 10.22
N THR A 377 -14.38 -19.87 9.19
CA THR A 377 -13.05 -19.26 9.02
C THR A 377 -13.22 -17.77 8.76
N GLU A 378 -12.56 -16.95 9.54
CA GLU A 378 -12.62 -15.50 9.44
C GLU A 378 -11.67 -15.03 8.33
N ARG A 379 -12.13 -14.13 7.45
CA ARG A 379 -11.33 -13.54 6.37
C ARG A 379 -10.95 -12.11 6.73
N HIS A 380 -9.70 -11.77 6.48
CA HIS A 380 -9.14 -10.47 6.83
C HIS A 380 -8.32 -9.90 5.67
N LEU A 381 -8.56 -8.63 5.33
CA LEU A 381 -7.80 -7.86 4.35
C LEU A 381 -6.58 -7.23 5.02
N ILE A 382 -5.39 -7.55 4.52
CA ILE A 382 -4.12 -7.00 5.03
C ILE A 382 -4.07 -5.50 4.77
N GLN A 383 -3.99 -4.70 5.83
CA GLN A 383 -3.78 -3.25 5.76
C GLN A 383 -2.29 -2.88 5.82
N GLY A 384 -1.48 -3.73 6.40
CA GLY A 384 -0.05 -3.55 6.50
C GLY A 384 0.61 -4.61 7.34
N PHE A 385 1.92 -4.62 7.33
CA PHE A 385 2.70 -5.55 8.13
C PHE A 385 4.11 -5.02 8.40
N SER A 386 4.75 -5.63 9.40
CA SER A 386 6.13 -5.33 9.77
C SER A 386 6.93 -6.62 9.87
N ILE A 387 8.09 -6.66 9.22
CA ILE A 387 8.99 -7.82 9.20
C ILE A 387 10.39 -7.39 9.65
N PRO A 388 10.94 -7.94 10.76
CA PRO A 388 12.32 -7.72 11.13
C PRO A 388 13.29 -8.24 10.07
N LEU A 389 14.34 -7.49 9.73
CA LEU A 389 15.38 -7.93 8.78
C LEU A 389 16.40 -8.86 9.40
N GLY A 390 16.62 -8.77 10.71
CA GLY A 390 17.52 -9.69 11.45
C GLY A 390 17.06 -11.14 11.41
N GLN A 391 17.90 -12.04 11.89
CA GLN A 391 17.65 -13.49 11.88
C GLN A 391 16.48 -13.90 12.77
N THR A 392 16.20 -13.13 13.80
CA THR A 392 15.14 -13.38 14.78
C THR A 392 14.05 -12.31 14.73
N GLY A 393 12.92 -12.60 15.33
CA GLY A 393 11.79 -11.69 15.48
C GLY A 393 10.54 -12.20 14.76
N ASN A 394 9.41 -11.73 15.24
CA ASN A 394 8.10 -12.08 14.73
C ASN A 394 7.64 -11.06 13.68
N MET A 395 6.80 -11.50 12.77
CA MET A 395 6.06 -10.64 11.87
C MET A 395 4.77 -10.18 12.55
N THR A 396 4.43 -8.91 12.40
CA THR A 396 3.16 -8.34 12.83
C THR A 396 2.35 -7.96 11.60
N ILE A 397 1.10 -8.38 11.53
CA ILE A 397 0.19 -8.10 10.41
C ILE A 397 -1.02 -7.37 10.96
N ASN A 398 -1.31 -6.20 10.41
CA ASN A 398 -2.53 -5.44 10.67
C ASN A 398 -3.53 -5.72 9.56
N ALA A 399 -4.71 -6.16 9.91
CA ALA A 399 -5.74 -6.50 8.94
C ALA A 399 -7.13 -6.09 9.45
N VAL A 400 -8.10 -6.09 8.56
CA VAL A 400 -9.50 -5.78 8.86
C VAL A 400 -10.40 -6.90 8.38
N SER A 401 -11.47 -7.16 9.11
CA SER A 401 -12.42 -8.21 8.74
C SER A 401 -13.12 -7.92 7.43
N VAL A 402 -13.29 -8.95 6.60
CA VAL A 402 -14.05 -8.91 5.33
C VAL A 402 -15.37 -9.70 5.40
N ASN A 403 -15.63 -10.40 6.48
CA ASN A 403 -16.77 -11.33 6.57
C ASN A 403 -18.08 -10.68 7.07
N ASP A 404 -18.04 -9.42 7.52
CA ASP A 404 -19.15 -8.82 8.26
C ASP A 404 -19.89 -7.74 7.47
N PHE A 405 -20.28 -8.04 6.23
CA PHE A 405 -21.01 -7.08 5.44
C PHE A 405 -22.27 -7.68 4.83
N PRO A 406 -23.37 -7.16 5.20
CA PRO A 406 -24.11 -6.26 4.33
C PRO A 406 -24.25 -4.89 4.97
N ILE A 407 -23.94 -3.81 4.24
CA ILE A 407 -24.31 -2.47 4.62
C ILE A 407 -25.37 -1.98 3.64
N ALA A 408 -26.58 -1.83 4.12
CA ALA A 408 -27.61 -1.11 3.38
C ALA A 408 -27.30 0.39 3.45
N THR A 409 -27.02 1.01 2.32
CA THR A 409 -26.88 2.46 2.23
C THR A 409 -28.16 3.06 1.71
N MET A 410 -28.66 4.09 2.40
CA MET A 410 -29.78 4.91 1.93
C MET A 410 -29.32 6.36 1.80
N THR A 411 -29.50 6.93 0.64
CA THR A 411 -29.13 8.32 0.35
C THR A 411 -30.07 9.31 0.96
N LYS A 412 -31.37 8.95 1.10
CA LYS A 412 -32.41 9.78 1.68
C LYS A 412 -33.06 9.10 2.88
N GLN A 413 -33.43 9.89 3.87
CA GLN A 413 -34.21 9.41 4.99
C GLN A 413 -35.63 9.07 4.48
N PRO A 414 -36.32 8.04 5.06
CA PRO A 414 -37.65 7.65 4.65
C PRO A 414 -38.68 8.83 4.72
N TRP A 415 -38.43 9.83 5.57
CA TRP A 415 -39.25 11.03 5.70
C TRP A 415 -38.84 12.20 4.80
N GLU A 416 -37.70 12.14 4.11
CA GLU A 416 -37.24 13.16 3.16
C GLU A 416 -37.83 12.96 1.76
N THR A 417 -38.58 11.89 1.55
CA THR A 417 -39.21 11.58 0.25
C THR A 417 -40.60 12.14 0.06
N THR A 418 -41.07 12.99 0.98
CA THR A 418 -42.36 13.66 0.86
C THR A 418 -42.16 15.17 0.76
N ASN A 419 -41.85 15.63 -0.46
CA ASN A 419 -42.26 16.97 -0.98
C ASN A 419 -42.30 16.89 -2.50
#